data_6c4d806bba98ccd4970223f13f083bbc
#
_entry.id   6c4d806bba98ccd4970223f13f083bbc
#
_cell.length_a   1.000
_cell.length_b   1.000
_cell.length_c   1.000
_cell.angle_alpha   90.00
_cell.angle_beta   90.00
_cell.angle_gamma   90.00
#
_symmetry.space_group_name_H-M   'P 1'
#
loop_
_entity.id
_entity.type
_entity.pdbx_description
1 polymer ?
#
loop_
_entity_poly.entity_id
_entity_poly.type
_entity_poly.pdbx_seq_one_letter_code
_entity_poly.pdbx_strand_id
1 'polypeptide(L)'
;HMTSPPTATPSPRRRGKSASTPARRAEIVEAALASFAEHGYERASLRDIASRAGLTHAALLRHFSGKEELLPAALAQREEHEEDLASRIMTANVPGEQILSAVLADEFSNSEFQRNWLALAVAATNPEHPAHEFFLGRRERMRSRFTDGPLPTSDSELLTADEKVTLVLAMVDGLRIQALLDPSRDALGLLT
;
A
#
# COMPACT_ATOMS: atom_id res chain seq x y z
N HIS A 1 33.68 9.44 -62.82
CA HIS A 1 32.64 10.04 -61.97
C HIS A 1 32.43 9.13 -60.79
N MET A 2 32.99 9.52 -59.63
CA MET A 2 32.79 8.85 -58.34
C MET A 2 31.61 9.49 -57.69
N THR A 3 30.51 8.74 -57.48
CA THR A 3 29.34 9.14 -56.72
C THR A 3 29.53 8.71 -55.26
N SER A 4 29.55 9.69 -54.36
CA SER A 4 29.56 9.48 -52.92
C SER A 4 28.21 8.93 -52.43
N PRO A 5 28.19 8.02 -51.43
CA PRO A 5 26.94 7.51 -50.88
C PRO A 5 26.27 8.54 -49.97
N PRO A 6 24.94 8.51 -49.83
CA PRO A 6 24.19 9.47 -48.99
C PRO A 6 24.44 9.20 -47.50
N THR A 7 24.75 10.23 -46.78
CA THR A 7 24.83 10.28 -45.32
C THR A 7 23.48 9.93 -44.69
N ALA A 8 23.44 8.85 -43.92
CA ALA A 8 22.30 8.46 -43.14
C ALA A 8 22.05 9.47 -42.00
N THR A 9 20.88 10.09 -42.01
CA THR A 9 20.40 10.97 -40.96
C THR A 9 20.12 10.13 -39.69
N PRO A 10 20.63 10.48 -38.52
CA PRO A 10 20.33 9.71 -37.31
C PRO A 10 18.87 9.90 -36.93
N SER A 11 18.12 8.80 -36.80
CA SER A 11 16.76 8.77 -36.28
C SER A 11 16.69 9.38 -34.89
N PRO A 12 15.66 10.20 -34.59
CA PRO A 12 15.50 10.75 -33.26
C PRO A 12 15.25 9.62 -32.27
N ARG A 13 16.15 9.48 -31.28
CA ARG A 13 15.93 8.59 -30.13
C ARG A 13 14.58 8.92 -29.52
N ARG A 14 13.65 7.99 -29.56
CA ARG A 14 12.40 8.06 -28.79
C ARG A 14 12.77 8.32 -27.33
N ARG A 15 12.56 9.57 -26.87
CA ARG A 15 12.51 9.86 -25.44
C ARG A 15 11.35 9.05 -24.89
N GLY A 16 11.66 7.98 -24.12
CA GLY A 16 10.69 7.28 -23.32
C GLY A 16 9.92 8.32 -22.52
N LYS A 17 8.58 8.21 -22.48
CA LYS A 17 7.75 9.09 -21.66
C LYS A 17 8.30 9.03 -20.24
N SER A 18 8.93 10.11 -19.80
CA SER A 18 9.29 10.31 -18.40
C SER A 18 7.99 10.17 -17.60
N ALA A 19 7.95 9.20 -16.64
CA ALA A 19 6.82 9.08 -15.74
C ALA A 19 6.56 10.46 -15.10
N SER A 20 5.27 10.83 -14.92
CA SER A 20 4.92 12.08 -14.25
C SER A 20 5.52 12.12 -12.84
N THR A 21 5.82 13.28 -12.31
CA THR A 21 6.39 13.43 -10.96
C THR A 21 5.57 12.70 -9.88
N PRO A 22 4.21 12.78 -9.85
CA PRO A 22 3.41 12.00 -8.88
C PRO A 22 3.57 10.49 -9.05
N ALA A 23 3.57 9.96 -10.28
CA ALA A 23 3.77 8.53 -10.54
C ALA A 23 5.18 8.08 -10.15
N ARG A 24 6.20 8.90 -10.40
CA ARG A 24 7.57 8.61 -9.97
C ARG A 24 7.71 8.62 -8.46
N ARG A 25 7.07 9.55 -7.76
CA ARG A 25 7.04 9.57 -6.29
C ARG A 25 6.40 8.31 -5.72
N ALA A 26 5.30 7.84 -6.31
CA ALA A 26 4.64 6.59 -5.91
C ALA A 26 5.56 5.37 -6.08
N GLU A 27 6.29 5.27 -7.19
CA GLU A 27 7.28 4.20 -7.41
C GLU A 27 8.40 4.22 -6.36
N ILE A 28 8.90 5.39 -6.00
CA ILE A 28 9.92 5.55 -4.96
C ILE A 28 9.38 5.11 -3.60
N VAL A 29 8.15 5.48 -3.26
CA VAL A 29 7.49 5.10 -2.02
C VAL A 29 7.32 3.58 -1.93
N GLU A 30 6.92 2.91 -3.00
CA GLU A 30 6.82 1.45 -3.04
C GLU A 30 8.19 0.77 -2.86
N ALA A 31 9.23 1.31 -3.49
CA ALA A 31 10.60 0.84 -3.33
C ALA A 31 11.10 1.02 -1.88
N ALA A 32 10.72 2.13 -1.24
CA ALA A 32 11.03 2.39 0.17
C ALA A 32 10.34 1.37 1.09
N LEU A 33 9.07 1.07 0.87
CA LEU A 33 8.34 0.05 1.64
C LEU A 33 9.00 -1.33 1.52
N ALA A 34 9.42 -1.72 0.31
CA ALA A 34 10.12 -2.97 0.09
C ALA A 34 11.46 -3.03 0.85
N SER A 35 12.22 -1.94 0.84
CA SER A 35 13.48 -1.84 1.59
C SER A 35 13.25 -1.88 3.11
N PHE A 36 12.25 -1.18 3.62
CA PHE A 36 11.88 -1.22 5.03
C PHE A 36 11.43 -2.61 5.47
N ALA A 37 10.67 -3.30 4.65
CA ALA A 37 10.21 -4.67 4.93
C ALA A 37 11.37 -5.67 4.99
N GLU A 38 12.35 -5.54 4.10
CA GLU A 38 13.48 -6.48 4.00
C GLU A 38 14.56 -6.22 5.05
N HIS A 39 14.90 -4.94 5.26
CA HIS A 39 16.05 -4.57 6.11
C HIS A 39 15.64 -3.94 7.44
N GLY A 40 14.38 -3.58 7.63
CA GLY A 40 13.92 -2.70 8.70
C GLY A 40 14.20 -1.23 8.41
N TYR A 41 13.51 -0.34 9.11
CA TYR A 41 13.63 1.10 8.88
C TYR A 41 15.04 1.63 9.09
N GLU A 42 15.69 1.22 10.19
CA GLU A 42 17.02 1.74 10.57
C GLU A 42 18.12 1.35 9.58
N ARG A 43 18.04 0.12 9.02
CA ARG A 43 19.04 -0.40 8.09
C ARG A 43 18.77 -0.10 6.62
N ALA A 44 17.54 0.34 6.30
CA ALA A 44 17.21 0.72 4.94
C ALA A 44 18.06 1.89 4.47
N SER A 45 18.59 1.82 3.25
CA SER A 45 19.43 2.85 2.68
C SER A 45 18.80 3.51 1.47
N LEU A 46 19.04 4.82 1.29
CA LEU A 46 18.57 5.55 0.12
C LEU A 46 19.14 5.01 -1.19
N ARG A 47 20.35 4.45 -1.15
CA ARG A 47 20.98 3.83 -2.34
C ARG A 47 20.25 2.57 -2.77
N ASP A 48 19.87 1.71 -1.81
CA ASP A 48 19.05 0.53 -2.08
C ASP A 48 17.67 0.92 -2.61
N ILE A 49 17.03 1.90 -2.00
CA ILE A 49 15.73 2.40 -2.43
C ILE A 49 15.81 2.99 -3.85
N ALA A 50 16.81 3.79 -4.15
CA ALA A 50 17.04 4.33 -5.49
C ALA A 50 17.23 3.21 -6.52
N SER A 51 18.05 2.21 -6.20
CA SER A 51 18.28 1.05 -7.06
C SER A 51 16.99 0.30 -7.37
N ARG A 52 16.16 0.04 -6.35
CA ARG A 52 14.85 -0.63 -6.51
C ARG A 52 13.88 0.18 -7.37
N ALA A 53 13.95 1.51 -7.29
CA ALA A 53 13.13 2.41 -8.10
C ALA A 53 13.69 2.68 -9.51
N GLY A 54 14.84 2.09 -9.86
CA GLY A 54 15.50 2.33 -11.13
C GLY A 54 16.08 3.73 -11.28
N LEU A 55 16.48 4.35 -10.16
CA LEU A 55 17.02 5.71 -10.10
C LEU A 55 18.46 5.73 -9.57
N THR A 56 19.18 6.80 -9.92
CA THR A 56 20.42 7.15 -9.21
C THR A 56 20.10 7.73 -7.84
N HIS A 57 21.04 7.67 -6.91
CA HIS A 57 20.91 8.30 -5.60
C HIS A 57 20.59 9.81 -5.72
N ALA A 58 21.30 10.51 -6.62
CA ALA A 58 21.06 11.93 -6.89
C ALA A 58 19.65 12.21 -7.41
N ALA A 59 19.12 11.34 -8.28
CA ALA A 59 17.76 11.48 -8.79
C ALA A 59 16.71 11.28 -7.70
N LEU A 60 16.92 10.32 -6.80
CA LEU A 60 16.03 10.10 -5.64
C LEU A 60 16.01 11.33 -4.73
N LEU A 61 17.16 11.95 -4.45
CA LEU A 61 17.27 13.14 -3.61
C LEU A 61 16.55 14.38 -4.17
N ARG A 62 16.22 14.39 -5.46
CA ARG A 62 15.35 15.43 -6.05
C ARG A 62 13.88 15.29 -5.61
N HIS A 63 13.47 14.11 -5.19
CA HIS A 63 12.10 13.81 -4.77
C HIS A 63 11.96 13.78 -3.25
N PHE A 64 12.96 13.24 -2.54
CA PHE A 64 12.94 13.07 -1.08
C PHE A 64 14.30 13.38 -0.49
N SER A 65 14.34 14.13 0.61
CA SER A 65 15.60 14.52 1.27
C SER A 65 16.26 13.37 2.04
N GLY A 66 15.45 12.40 2.50
CA GLY A 66 15.94 11.28 3.28
C GLY A 66 14.83 10.27 3.59
N LYS A 67 15.17 9.19 4.27
CA LYS A 67 14.18 8.17 4.66
C LYS A 67 13.18 8.68 5.71
N GLU A 68 13.51 9.74 6.43
CA GLU A 68 12.61 10.45 7.34
C GLU A 68 11.42 11.09 6.62
N GLU A 69 11.56 11.42 5.35
CA GLU A 69 10.44 11.86 4.49
C GLU A 69 9.76 10.69 3.80
N LEU A 70 10.50 9.63 3.47
CA LEU A 70 9.97 8.47 2.75
C LEU A 70 8.93 7.69 3.56
N LEU A 71 9.17 7.46 4.84
CA LEU A 71 8.22 6.74 5.67
C LEU A 71 6.90 7.49 5.84
N PRO A 72 6.87 8.77 6.25
CA PRO A 72 5.62 9.53 6.30
C PRO A 72 4.90 9.60 4.95
N ALA A 73 5.62 9.72 3.85
CA ALA A 73 5.03 9.73 2.50
C ALA A 73 4.36 8.39 2.16
N ALA A 74 4.99 7.27 2.53
CA ALA A 74 4.41 5.94 2.36
C ALA A 74 3.13 5.75 3.18
N LEU A 75 3.13 6.20 4.42
CA LEU A 75 1.97 6.12 5.31
C LEU A 75 0.82 7.00 4.82
N ALA A 76 1.12 8.23 4.41
CA ALA A 76 0.13 9.15 3.85
C ALA A 76 -0.48 8.64 2.54
N GLN A 77 0.33 8.06 1.65
CA GLN A 77 -0.16 7.46 0.42
C GLN A 77 -1.13 6.32 0.68
N ARG A 78 -0.85 5.48 1.67
CA ARG A 78 -1.75 4.40 2.06
C ARG A 78 -3.05 4.91 2.66
N GLU A 79 -2.98 5.91 3.52
CA GLU A 79 -4.17 6.53 4.12
C GLU A 79 -5.08 7.15 3.04
N GLU A 80 -4.49 7.87 2.09
CA GLU A 80 -5.23 8.44 0.95
C GLU A 80 -5.90 7.34 0.10
N HIS A 81 -5.21 6.25 -0.16
CA HIS A 81 -5.75 5.11 -0.88
C HIS A 81 -6.96 4.51 -0.15
N GLU A 82 -6.89 4.34 1.16
CA GLU A 82 -7.97 3.80 1.97
C GLU A 82 -9.19 4.73 2.04
N GLU A 83 -8.96 6.04 2.15
CA GLU A 83 -10.02 7.05 2.11
C GLU A 83 -10.72 7.08 0.74
N ASP A 84 -9.96 7.01 -0.34
CA ASP A 84 -10.48 6.95 -1.69
C ASP A 84 -11.31 5.68 -1.93
N LEU A 85 -10.83 4.52 -1.48
CA LEU A 85 -11.56 3.27 -1.54
C LEU A 85 -12.89 3.35 -0.77
N ALA A 86 -12.86 3.85 0.46
CA ALA A 86 -14.06 4.02 1.27
C ALA A 86 -15.08 4.94 0.59
N SER A 87 -14.62 6.04 0.01
CA SER A 87 -15.47 6.97 -0.74
C SER A 87 -16.10 6.32 -1.97
N ARG A 88 -15.34 5.53 -2.73
CA ARG A 88 -15.85 4.81 -3.90
C ARG A 88 -16.90 3.76 -3.53
N ILE A 89 -16.69 3.01 -2.45
CA ILE A 89 -17.64 2.02 -1.95
C ILE A 89 -18.94 2.71 -1.54
N MET A 90 -18.88 3.82 -0.82
CA MET A 90 -20.06 4.57 -0.41
C MET A 90 -20.82 5.17 -1.60
N THR A 91 -20.11 5.71 -2.58
CA THR A 91 -20.70 6.29 -3.79
C THR A 91 -21.37 5.24 -4.67
N ALA A 92 -20.78 4.04 -4.76
CA ALA A 92 -21.34 2.91 -5.53
C ALA A 92 -22.58 2.28 -4.85
N ASN A 93 -22.90 2.68 -3.63
CA ASN A 93 -24.04 2.14 -2.85
C ASN A 93 -24.02 0.60 -2.78
N VAL A 94 -22.86 0.06 -2.47
CA VAL A 94 -22.65 -1.39 -2.33
C VAL A 94 -23.49 -1.92 -1.15
N PRO A 95 -24.24 -3.03 -1.31
CA PRO A 95 -24.94 -3.65 -0.19
C PRO A 95 -24.01 -3.98 0.98
N GLY A 96 -24.48 -3.83 2.22
CA GLY A 96 -23.67 -4.01 3.42
C GLY A 96 -22.94 -5.34 3.49
N GLU A 97 -23.58 -6.44 3.05
CA GLU A 97 -22.99 -7.77 2.98
C GLU A 97 -21.86 -7.90 1.95
N GLN A 98 -21.77 -6.98 0.98
CA GLN A 98 -20.73 -6.99 -0.06
C GLN A 98 -19.57 -6.02 0.24
N ILE A 99 -19.67 -5.17 1.25
CA ILE A 99 -18.64 -4.18 1.58
C ILE A 99 -17.34 -4.89 1.99
N LEU A 100 -17.44 -5.90 2.83
CA LEU A 100 -16.28 -6.66 3.28
C LEU A 100 -15.56 -7.33 2.10
N SER A 101 -16.30 -7.94 1.18
CA SER A 101 -15.74 -8.53 -0.03
C SER A 101 -15.04 -7.50 -0.91
N ALA A 102 -15.60 -6.30 -1.06
CA ALA A 102 -14.99 -5.22 -1.84
C ALA A 102 -13.69 -4.71 -1.20
N VAL A 103 -13.65 -4.56 0.12
CA VAL A 103 -12.44 -4.18 0.86
C VAL A 103 -11.36 -5.25 0.71
N LEU A 104 -11.71 -6.52 0.87
CA LEU A 104 -10.77 -7.64 0.74
C LEU A 104 -10.26 -7.80 -0.70
N ALA A 105 -11.09 -7.56 -1.71
CA ALA A 105 -10.67 -7.59 -3.11
C ALA A 105 -9.56 -6.56 -3.38
N ASP A 106 -9.69 -5.35 -2.84
CA ASP A 106 -8.65 -4.32 -2.92
C ASP A 106 -7.38 -4.75 -2.15
N GLU A 107 -7.54 -5.23 -0.92
CA GLU A 107 -6.43 -5.70 -0.09
C GLU A 107 -5.61 -6.80 -0.76
N PHE A 108 -6.23 -7.70 -1.50
CA PHE A 108 -5.55 -8.82 -2.15
C PHE A 108 -5.12 -8.54 -3.60
N SER A 109 -5.31 -7.32 -4.10
CA SER A 109 -4.99 -6.95 -5.49
C SER A 109 -3.49 -6.88 -5.78
N ASN A 110 -2.64 -6.64 -4.76
CA ASN A 110 -1.19 -6.53 -4.88
C ASN A 110 -0.50 -7.24 -3.70
N SER A 111 -0.15 -8.50 -3.93
CA SER A 111 0.44 -9.36 -2.89
C SER A 111 1.81 -8.89 -2.41
N GLU A 112 2.64 -8.32 -3.30
CA GLU A 112 3.96 -7.78 -2.92
C GLU A 112 3.81 -6.57 -1.99
N PHE A 113 2.95 -5.63 -2.34
CA PHE A 113 2.62 -4.49 -1.47
C PHE A 113 2.08 -4.98 -0.12
N GLN A 114 1.15 -5.91 -0.12
CA GLN A 114 0.54 -6.45 1.11
C GLN A 114 1.57 -7.12 2.02
N ARG A 115 2.51 -7.85 1.44
CA ARG A 115 3.61 -8.46 2.21
C ARG A 115 4.48 -7.39 2.87
N ASN A 116 4.87 -6.38 2.13
CA ASN A 116 5.71 -5.30 2.64
C ASN A 116 4.98 -4.47 3.70
N TRP A 117 3.71 -4.20 3.47
CA TRP A 117 2.85 -3.49 4.42
C TRP A 117 2.66 -4.26 5.72
N LEU A 118 2.40 -5.57 5.62
CA LEU A 118 2.27 -6.44 6.79
C LEU A 118 3.56 -6.48 7.61
N ALA A 119 4.71 -6.60 6.95
CA ALA A 119 6.01 -6.56 7.62
C ALA A 119 6.22 -5.26 8.38
N LEU A 120 5.88 -4.12 7.77
CA LEU A 120 5.92 -2.81 8.42
C LEU A 120 4.97 -2.73 9.61
N ALA A 121 3.73 -3.21 9.46
CA ALA A 121 2.73 -3.21 10.53
C ALA A 121 3.18 -4.05 11.74
N VAL A 122 3.77 -5.21 11.49
CA VAL A 122 4.33 -6.07 12.55
C VAL A 122 5.51 -5.38 13.24
N ALA A 123 6.44 -4.79 12.49
CA ALA A 123 7.54 -4.03 13.06
C ALA A 123 7.05 -2.84 13.91
N ALA A 124 5.99 -2.17 13.47
CA ALA A 124 5.38 -1.04 14.16
C ALA A 124 4.62 -1.42 15.44
N THR A 125 4.50 -2.69 15.77
CA THR A 125 4.01 -3.12 17.10
C THR A 125 4.99 -2.75 18.22
N ASN A 126 6.26 -2.54 17.88
CA ASN A 126 7.24 -1.97 18.79
C ASN A 126 6.93 -0.47 19.00
N PRO A 127 6.69 -0.01 20.25
CA PRO A 127 6.39 1.39 20.52
C PRO A 127 7.47 2.39 20.07
N GLU A 128 8.72 1.94 19.98
CA GLU A 128 9.84 2.77 19.53
C GLU A 128 9.93 2.93 18.00
N HIS A 129 9.12 2.15 17.26
CA HIS A 129 9.14 2.21 15.80
C HIS A 129 8.49 3.51 15.29
N PRO A 130 9.08 4.22 14.32
CA PRO A 130 8.54 5.50 13.84
C PRO A 130 7.15 5.42 13.21
N ALA A 131 6.68 4.25 12.81
CA ALA A 131 5.32 4.06 12.29
C ALA A 131 4.31 3.61 13.37
N HIS A 132 4.72 3.46 14.63
CA HIS A 132 3.84 2.95 15.69
C HIS A 132 2.56 3.77 15.86
N GLU A 133 2.70 5.08 16.01
CA GLU A 133 1.55 5.98 16.20
C GLU A 133 0.59 5.98 15.00
N PHE A 134 1.14 5.86 13.79
CA PHE A 134 0.31 5.75 12.59
C PHE A 134 -0.59 4.51 12.64
N PHE A 135 -0.05 3.35 12.98
CA PHE A 135 -0.84 2.11 13.03
C PHE A 135 -1.84 2.10 14.18
N LEU A 136 -1.54 2.71 15.30
CA LEU A 136 -2.54 2.94 16.35
C LEU A 136 -3.71 3.80 15.83
N GLY A 137 -3.40 4.95 15.23
CA GLY A 137 -4.40 5.85 14.67
C GLY A 137 -5.20 5.22 13.55
N ARG A 138 -4.56 4.43 12.68
CA ARG A 138 -5.21 3.69 11.60
C ARG A 138 -6.26 2.71 12.13
N ARG A 139 -5.91 1.97 13.17
CA ARG A 139 -6.85 1.05 13.82
C ARG A 139 -8.11 1.77 14.32
N GLU A 140 -7.94 2.88 15.01
CA GLU A 140 -9.08 3.68 15.51
C GLU A 140 -9.92 4.27 14.38
N ARG A 141 -9.30 4.73 13.29
CA ARG A 141 -10.01 5.19 12.09
C ARG A 141 -10.84 4.08 11.46
N MET A 142 -10.31 2.87 11.37
CA MET A 142 -11.04 1.72 10.84
C MET A 142 -12.20 1.32 11.74
N ARG A 143 -12.02 1.32 13.06
CA ARG A 143 -13.11 1.08 14.02
C ARG A 143 -14.23 2.08 13.85
N SER A 144 -13.92 3.36 13.76
CA SER A 144 -14.89 4.43 13.55
C SER A 144 -15.69 4.23 12.25
N ARG A 145 -15.02 3.86 11.17
CA ARG A 145 -15.68 3.56 9.88
C ARG A 145 -16.64 2.39 9.98
N PHE A 146 -16.30 1.34 10.74
CA PHE A 146 -17.17 0.18 10.93
C PHE A 146 -18.35 0.49 11.86
N THR A 147 -18.15 1.24 12.95
CA THR A 147 -19.20 1.58 13.90
C THR A 147 -20.15 2.66 13.39
N ASP A 148 -19.64 3.67 12.67
CA ASP A 148 -20.41 4.79 12.13
C ASP A 148 -20.81 4.60 10.66
N GLY A 149 -20.32 3.55 10.02
CA GLY A 149 -20.52 3.26 8.61
C GLY A 149 -21.70 2.32 8.32
N PRO A 150 -21.87 1.92 7.04
CA PRO A 150 -23.01 1.11 6.59
C PRO A 150 -22.92 -0.38 6.94
N LEU A 151 -21.83 -0.86 7.58
CA LEU A 151 -21.75 -2.24 8.03
C LEU A 151 -22.71 -2.51 9.18
N PRO A 152 -23.42 -3.64 9.16
CA PRO A 152 -24.33 -4.00 10.26
C PRO A 152 -23.52 -4.39 11.49
N THR A 153 -23.32 -3.43 12.40
CA THR A 153 -22.61 -3.59 13.67
C THR A 153 -23.54 -3.48 14.86
N SER A 154 -24.80 -3.90 14.70
CA SER A 154 -25.75 -3.95 15.80
C SER A 154 -25.28 -4.89 16.91
N ASP A 155 -25.51 -4.53 18.15
CA ASP A 155 -25.25 -5.40 19.28
C ASP A 155 -26.04 -6.71 19.17
N SER A 156 -25.44 -7.78 19.64
CA SER A 156 -26.10 -9.07 19.83
C SER A 156 -26.05 -9.45 21.31
N GLU A 157 -26.80 -10.48 21.69
CA GLU A 157 -26.78 -10.98 23.07
C GLU A 157 -25.39 -11.47 23.53
N LEU A 158 -24.51 -11.82 22.59
CA LEU A 158 -23.18 -12.37 22.88
C LEU A 158 -22.03 -11.37 22.74
N LEU A 159 -22.13 -10.42 21.81
CA LEU A 159 -21.06 -9.49 21.47
C LEU A 159 -21.58 -8.07 21.30
N THR A 160 -20.85 -7.10 21.83
CA THR A 160 -21.08 -5.68 21.56
C THR A 160 -20.67 -5.32 20.13
N ALA A 161 -21.11 -4.18 19.61
CA ALA A 161 -20.70 -3.67 18.31
C ALA A 161 -19.17 -3.49 18.24
N ASP A 162 -18.54 -2.99 19.30
CA ASP A 162 -17.08 -2.81 19.38
C ASP A 162 -16.32 -4.13 19.32
N GLU A 163 -16.80 -5.15 20.05
CA GLU A 163 -16.22 -6.50 19.99
C GLU A 163 -16.33 -7.12 18.59
N LYS A 164 -17.47 -6.94 17.91
CA LYS A 164 -17.65 -7.38 16.52
C LYS A 164 -16.64 -6.73 15.57
N VAL A 165 -16.44 -5.42 15.69
CA VAL A 165 -15.44 -4.69 14.88
C VAL A 165 -14.05 -5.22 15.14
N THR A 166 -13.67 -5.46 16.39
CA THR A 166 -12.38 -6.03 16.75
C THR A 166 -12.17 -7.40 16.10
N LEU A 167 -13.18 -8.26 16.13
CA LEU A 167 -13.11 -9.59 15.52
C LEU A 167 -13.03 -9.52 13.99
N VAL A 168 -13.76 -8.60 13.36
CA VAL A 168 -13.68 -8.39 11.91
C VAL A 168 -12.28 -7.95 11.50
N LEU A 169 -11.68 -6.99 12.22
CA LEU A 169 -10.31 -6.55 11.93
C LEU A 169 -9.29 -7.68 12.11
N ALA A 170 -9.43 -8.47 13.18
CA ALA A 170 -8.57 -9.62 13.43
C ALA A 170 -8.71 -10.68 12.32
N MET A 171 -9.92 -10.92 11.84
CA MET A 171 -10.20 -11.85 10.74
C MET A 171 -9.58 -11.35 9.43
N VAL A 172 -9.69 -10.06 9.11
CA VAL A 172 -9.08 -9.47 7.91
C VAL A 172 -7.56 -9.63 7.95
N ASP A 173 -6.93 -9.33 9.09
CA ASP A 173 -5.48 -9.48 9.24
C ASP A 173 -5.06 -10.95 9.12
N GLY A 174 -5.80 -11.86 9.72
CA GLY A 174 -5.56 -13.30 9.61
C GLY A 174 -5.72 -13.83 8.19
N LEU A 175 -6.77 -13.42 7.48
CA LEU A 175 -6.99 -13.80 6.08
C LEU A 175 -5.90 -13.27 5.16
N ARG A 176 -5.39 -12.07 5.41
CA ARG A 176 -4.26 -11.51 4.67
C ARG A 176 -3.01 -12.40 4.80
N ILE A 177 -2.69 -12.83 6.02
CA ILE A 177 -1.57 -13.74 6.27
C ILE A 177 -1.79 -15.07 5.54
N GLN A 178 -2.98 -15.66 5.66
CA GLN A 178 -3.29 -16.93 5.00
C GLN A 178 -3.20 -16.84 3.48
N ALA A 179 -3.69 -15.76 2.88
CA ALA A 179 -3.61 -15.52 1.43
C ALA A 179 -2.17 -15.33 0.95
N LEU A 180 -1.30 -14.71 1.75
CA LEU A 180 0.12 -14.57 1.43
C LEU A 180 0.90 -15.88 1.58
N LEU A 181 0.53 -16.72 2.53
CA LEU A 181 1.15 -18.03 2.74
C LEU A 181 0.77 -19.03 1.64
N ASP A 182 -0.48 -19.02 1.21
CA ASP A 182 -1.00 -19.94 0.19
C ASP A 182 -1.88 -19.19 -0.81
N PRO A 183 -1.28 -18.64 -1.88
CA PRO A 183 -2.02 -17.91 -2.93
C PRO A 183 -3.03 -18.77 -3.70
N SER A 184 -2.95 -20.10 -3.61
CA SER A 184 -3.90 -21.02 -4.24
C SER A 184 -5.25 -21.07 -3.53
N ARG A 185 -5.32 -20.64 -2.26
CA ARG A 185 -6.55 -20.53 -1.50
C ARG A 185 -7.32 -19.29 -1.90
N ASP A 186 -8.58 -19.48 -2.27
CA ASP A 186 -9.52 -18.38 -2.49
C ASP A 186 -10.05 -17.87 -1.13
N ALA A 187 -9.31 -16.95 -0.51
CA ALA A 187 -9.71 -16.33 0.74
C ALA A 187 -11.00 -15.50 0.60
N LEU A 188 -11.29 -14.97 -0.60
CA LEU A 188 -12.53 -14.24 -0.90
C LEU A 188 -13.72 -15.20 -1.02
N GLY A 189 -13.52 -16.40 -1.57
CA GLY A 189 -14.56 -17.41 -1.69
C GLY A 189 -15.08 -17.93 -0.35
N LEU A 190 -14.31 -17.81 0.72
CA LEU A 190 -14.75 -18.19 2.06
C LEU A 190 -15.74 -17.19 2.69
N LEU A 191 -15.85 -15.97 2.12
CA LEU A 191 -16.69 -14.89 2.62
C LEU A 191 -17.94 -14.63 1.78
N THR A 192 -18.08 -15.33 0.67
CA THR A 192 -19.27 -15.34 -0.20
C THR A 192 -20.09 -16.58 0.04
#